data_4146b7475e163bd443678996d46d0b88
#
_entry.id   4146b7475e163bd443678996d46d0b88
#
_cell.length_a   1.000
_cell.length_b   1.000
_cell.length_c   1.000
_cell.angle_alpha   90.00
_cell.angle_beta   90.00
_cell.angle_gamma   90.00
#
_symmetry.space_group_name_H-M   'P 1'
#
loop_
_entity.id
_entity.type
_entity.pdbx_description
1 polymer ?
#
loop_
_entity_poly.entity_id
_entity_poly.type
_entity_poly.pdbx_seq_one_letter_code
_entity_poly.pdbx_strand_id
1 'polypeptide(L)'
;MLINWWYHEAMPTRSGHTATEFALVAGHPALDFVNTADRDGDRLVDERLGSFDALMRWVAGAAVAEPEVVERLRRRGATDAGMASAALARAHETRALIHRAFRGSLDGAADPAAVADLDRALQRALARRHLADAGGSLRWHWEPAERELVEILGPLLIGAAELLTRPGEVALLRVCAAPACGWLYLDRSRNGLRRWCEMRTCGSREKSRRQYARRRAGR
;
A
#
# COMPACT_ATOMS: atom_id res chain seq x y z
N MET A 1 -14.54 20.13 -0.38
CA MET A 1 -14.34 19.54 0.96
C MET A 1 -15.08 18.20 0.97
N LEU A 2 -14.61 17.24 0.17
CA LEU A 2 -15.18 15.90 0.06
C LEU A 2 -14.33 14.97 0.91
N ILE A 3 -14.91 14.64 1.98
CA ILE A 3 -14.48 14.04 3.21
C ILE A 3 -14.08 12.59 2.98
N ASN A 4 -12.92 12.28 3.45
CA ASN A 4 -12.32 11.00 3.84
C ASN A 4 -13.22 10.11 4.70
N TRP A 5 -14.49 9.96 4.37
CA TRP A 5 -15.45 9.24 5.21
C TRP A 5 -15.14 7.74 5.28
N TRP A 6 -14.59 7.19 4.22
CA TRP A 6 -14.18 5.79 4.15
C TRP A 6 -12.93 5.47 5.00
N TYR A 7 -12.09 6.48 5.22
CA TYR A 7 -10.80 6.31 5.92
C TYR A 7 -10.93 6.41 7.44
N HIS A 8 -11.92 7.14 7.96
CA HIS A 8 -12.07 7.37 9.39
C HIS A 8 -12.91 6.32 10.12
N GLU A 9 -13.85 5.64 9.45
CA GLU A 9 -14.67 4.60 10.08
C GLU A 9 -14.08 3.18 9.99
N ALA A 10 -13.19 2.90 9.03
CA ALA A 10 -12.61 1.57 8.83
C ALA A 10 -11.24 1.35 9.50
N MET A 11 -10.64 2.38 10.11
CA MET A 11 -9.43 2.20 10.89
C MET A 11 -9.75 2.15 12.37
N PRO A 12 -9.76 0.96 12.99
CA PRO A 12 -9.67 0.87 14.44
C PRO A 12 -8.36 1.54 14.85
N THR A 13 -8.42 2.48 15.80
CA THR A 13 -7.26 3.02 16.49
C THR A 13 -6.44 1.83 16.99
N ARG A 14 -5.36 1.52 16.31
CA ARG A 14 -4.51 0.35 16.60
C ARG A 14 -3.71 0.57 17.86
N SER A 15 -4.31 0.26 18.99
CA SER A 15 -3.62 -0.15 20.21
C SER A 15 -3.63 -1.68 20.24
N GLY A 16 -2.53 -2.32 19.86
CA GLY A 16 -2.40 -3.77 19.93
C GLY A 16 -1.66 -4.33 18.71
N HIS A 17 -0.33 -4.34 18.75
CA HIS A 17 0.49 -5.03 17.76
C HIS A 17 0.45 -6.53 18.04
N THR A 18 -0.53 -7.22 17.48
CA THR A 18 -0.29 -8.62 17.11
C THR A 18 0.78 -8.59 16.01
N ALA A 19 1.80 -9.44 16.13
CA ALA A 19 2.85 -9.58 15.12
C ALA A 19 2.20 -10.00 13.80
N THR A 20 1.82 -9.01 12.97
CA THR A 20 1.30 -9.26 11.65
C THR A 20 2.51 -9.54 10.76
N GLU A 21 2.42 -10.56 9.93
CA GLU A 21 3.40 -10.92 8.90
C GLU A 21 3.83 -9.71 8.05
N PHE A 22 2.96 -8.72 7.93
CA PHE A 22 3.17 -7.49 7.17
C PHE A 22 3.19 -6.26 8.08
N ALA A 23 4.23 -5.44 7.99
CA ALA A 23 4.31 -4.19 8.72
C ALA A 23 3.49 -3.09 8.02
N LEU A 24 2.47 -2.59 8.70
CA LEU A 24 1.59 -1.51 8.23
C LEU A 24 2.01 -0.20 8.92
N VAL A 25 3.11 0.39 8.48
CA VAL A 25 3.78 1.51 9.18
C VAL A 25 3.90 2.78 8.32
N ALA A 26 3.41 2.71 7.07
CA ALA A 26 3.55 3.81 6.11
C ALA A 26 2.58 4.97 6.35
N GLY A 27 1.53 4.75 7.13
CA GLY A 27 0.52 5.76 7.45
C GLY A 27 -0.55 5.94 6.36
N HIS A 28 -0.57 5.05 5.36
CA HIS A 28 -1.57 5.02 4.30
C HIS A 28 -1.60 3.63 3.61
N PRO A 29 -2.77 2.98 3.41
CA PRO A 29 -2.85 1.63 2.83
C PRO A 29 -2.22 1.50 1.44
N ALA A 30 -2.34 2.51 0.59
CA ALA A 30 -1.68 2.46 -0.72
C ALA A 30 -0.15 2.43 -0.60
N LEU A 31 0.44 3.08 0.42
CA LEU A 31 1.86 3.01 0.73
C LEU A 31 2.23 1.68 1.40
N ASP A 32 1.39 1.18 2.32
CA ASP A 32 1.59 -0.15 2.92
C ASP A 32 1.52 -1.24 1.85
N PHE A 33 0.65 -1.08 0.84
CA PHE A 33 0.60 -1.98 -0.32
C PHE A 33 1.89 -1.92 -1.14
N VAL A 34 2.38 -0.73 -1.45
CA VAL A 34 3.66 -0.53 -2.14
C VAL A 34 4.81 -1.20 -1.38
N ASN A 35 4.82 -1.10 -0.07
CA ASN A 35 5.84 -1.64 0.82
C ASN A 35 5.76 -3.16 1.04
N THR A 36 4.83 -3.87 0.39
CA THR A 36 4.86 -5.33 0.30
C THR A 36 5.98 -5.85 -0.60
N ALA A 37 6.75 -4.96 -1.22
CA ALA A 37 7.96 -5.26 -1.95
C ALA A 37 9.13 -4.42 -1.40
N ASP A 38 10.26 -5.05 -1.12
CA ASP A 38 11.50 -4.33 -0.79
C ASP A 38 12.19 -3.94 -2.10
N ARG A 39 12.69 -2.71 -2.17
CA ARG A 39 13.30 -2.15 -3.38
C ARG A 39 14.60 -1.43 -3.08
N ASP A 40 15.53 -1.54 -4.03
CA ASP A 40 16.74 -0.72 -4.09
C ASP A 40 16.63 0.14 -5.36
N GLY A 41 16.16 1.38 -5.20
CA GLY A 41 15.70 2.19 -6.33
C GLY A 41 14.48 1.53 -6.99
N ASP A 42 14.58 1.27 -8.30
CA ASP A 42 13.53 0.58 -9.05
C ASP A 42 13.65 -0.95 -9.03
N ARG A 43 14.81 -1.47 -8.57
CA ARG A 43 15.08 -2.91 -8.53
C ARG A 43 14.33 -3.55 -7.38
N LEU A 44 13.50 -4.56 -7.69
CA LEU A 44 12.88 -5.43 -6.70
C LEU A 44 13.96 -6.27 -6.00
N VAL A 45 14.01 -6.20 -4.67
CA VAL A 45 14.96 -6.96 -3.82
C VAL A 45 14.26 -8.14 -3.17
N ASP A 46 13.06 -7.94 -2.65
CA ASP A 46 12.27 -8.99 -2.00
C ASP A 46 10.77 -8.82 -2.32
N GLU A 47 10.07 -9.94 -2.51
CA GLU A 47 8.66 -10.02 -2.85
C GLU A 47 7.89 -10.71 -1.73
N ARG A 48 7.12 -9.94 -0.97
CA ARG A 48 6.35 -10.47 0.17
C ARG A 48 4.98 -11.01 -0.23
N LEU A 49 4.46 -10.58 -1.40
CA LEU A 49 3.25 -11.15 -1.98
C LEU A 49 3.61 -12.26 -2.98
N GLY A 50 4.39 -13.24 -2.55
CA GLY A 50 4.86 -14.33 -3.40
C GLY A 50 3.78 -15.35 -3.79
N SER A 51 2.56 -15.23 -3.27
CA SER A 51 1.42 -16.09 -3.59
C SER A 51 0.10 -15.34 -3.43
N PHE A 52 -0.97 -15.87 -4.07
CA PHE A 52 -2.32 -15.35 -3.89
C PHE A 52 -2.78 -15.42 -2.43
N ASP A 53 -2.40 -16.47 -1.69
CA ASP A 53 -2.71 -16.60 -0.28
C ASP A 53 -1.98 -15.53 0.56
N ALA A 54 -0.72 -15.21 0.27
CA ALA A 54 0.00 -14.10 0.90
C ALA A 54 -0.70 -12.75 0.63
N LEU A 55 -1.18 -12.53 -0.60
CA LEU A 55 -1.99 -11.34 -0.92
C LEU A 55 -3.26 -11.29 -0.08
N MET A 56 -4.00 -12.39 0.04
CA MET A 56 -5.23 -12.43 0.85
C MET A 56 -4.96 -12.23 2.34
N ARG A 57 -3.84 -12.72 2.86
CA ARG A 57 -3.41 -12.43 4.25
C ARG A 57 -3.11 -10.95 4.45
N TRP A 58 -2.41 -10.34 3.50
CA TRP A 58 -2.13 -8.91 3.54
C TRP A 58 -3.41 -8.08 3.51
N VAL A 59 -4.34 -8.38 2.59
CA VAL A 59 -5.63 -7.68 2.46
C VAL A 59 -6.42 -7.74 3.76
N ALA A 60 -6.51 -8.91 4.38
CA ALA A 60 -7.18 -9.09 5.67
C ALA A 60 -6.47 -8.32 6.79
N GLY A 61 -5.14 -8.38 6.85
CA GLY A 61 -4.33 -7.67 7.86
C GLY A 61 -4.37 -6.16 7.72
N ALA A 62 -4.45 -5.66 6.50
CA ALA A 62 -4.55 -4.23 6.18
C ALA A 62 -6.00 -3.69 6.22
N ALA A 63 -7.00 -4.56 6.37
CA ALA A 63 -8.43 -4.24 6.35
C ALA A 63 -8.83 -3.40 5.11
N VAL A 64 -8.32 -3.80 3.93
CA VAL A 64 -8.55 -3.07 2.66
C VAL A 64 -9.90 -3.44 2.04
N ALA A 65 -10.41 -4.62 2.36
CA ALA A 65 -11.70 -5.13 1.90
C ALA A 65 -12.48 -5.76 3.06
N GLU A 66 -13.79 -5.87 2.87
CA GLU A 66 -14.67 -6.53 3.83
C GLU A 66 -14.28 -8.01 4.01
N PRO A 67 -14.42 -8.61 5.21
CA PRO A 67 -14.05 -9.99 5.47
C PRO A 67 -14.73 -11.00 4.52
N GLU A 68 -15.97 -10.75 4.14
CA GLU A 68 -16.75 -11.58 3.23
C GLU A 68 -16.15 -11.60 1.81
N VAL A 69 -15.62 -10.45 1.37
CA VAL A 69 -14.91 -10.34 0.08
C VAL A 69 -13.63 -11.19 0.12
N VAL A 70 -12.84 -11.06 1.18
CA VAL A 70 -11.60 -11.82 1.37
C VAL A 70 -11.88 -13.33 1.36
N GLU A 71 -12.88 -13.75 2.11
CA GLU A 71 -13.25 -15.16 2.22
C GLU A 71 -13.80 -15.73 0.91
N ARG A 72 -14.62 -14.98 0.18
CA ARG A 72 -15.10 -15.34 -1.16
C ARG A 72 -13.92 -15.54 -2.12
N LEU A 73 -12.99 -14.61 -2.16
CA LEU A 73 -11.80 -14.67 -3.03
C LEU A 73 -10.87 -15.83 -2.65
N ARG A 74 -10.67 -16.10 -1.36
CA ARG A 74 -9.90 -17.27 -0.90
C ARG A 74 -10.48 -18.58 -1.37
N ARG A 75 -11.78 -18.77 -1.17
CA ARG A 75 -12.48 -19.98 -1.64
C ARG A 75 -12.36 -20.16 -3.15
N ARG A 76 -12.52 -19.07 -3.89
CA ARG A 76 -12.40 -19.11 -5.36
C ARG A 76 -10.97 -19.44 -5.79
N GLY A 77 -9.97 -18.82 -5.17
CA GLY A 77 -8.55 -19.08 -5.46
C GLY A 77 -8.12 -20.52 -5.15
N ALA A 78 -8.73 -21.14 -4.15
CA ALA A 78 -8.47 -22.54 -3.82
C ALA A 78 -8.98 -23.52 -4.90
N THR A 79 -9.98 -23.14 -5.69
CA THR A 79 -10.59 -24.00 -6.73
C THR A 79 -10.20 -23.58 -8.15
N ASP A 80 -9.65 -22.37 -8.34
CA ASP A 80 -9.28 -21.81 -9.64
C ASP A 80 -7.88 -21.20 -9.58
N ALA A 81 -6.86 -22.01 -9.85
CA ALA A 81 -5.47 -21.57 -9.88
C ALA A 81 -5.19 -20.53 -10.97
N GLY A 82 -5.93 -20.57 -12.07
CA GLY A 82 -5.81 -19.58 -13.14
C GLY A 82 -6.29 -18.19 -12.69
N MET A 83 -7.42 -18.15 -11.99
CA MET A 83 -7.91 -16.92 -11.35
C MET A 83 -6.92 -16.39 -10.33
N ALA A 84 -6.41 -17.25 -9.41
CA ALA A 84 -5.47 -16.86 -8.38
C ALA A 84 -4.18 -16.26 -8.96
N SER A 85 -3.63 -16.89 -10.01
CA SER A 85 -2.44 -16.39 -10.71
C SER A 85 -2.68 -15.05 -11.41
N ALA A 86 -3.79 -14.92 -12.13
CA ALA A 86 -4.15 -13.66 -12.82
C ALA A 86 -4.38 -12.52 -11.81
N ALA A 87 -5.05 -12.80 -10.70
CA ALA A 87 -5.31 -11.84 -9.64
C ALA A 87 -4.00 -11.37 -8.95
N LEU A 88 -3.06 -12.29 -8.67
CA LEU A 88 -1.76 -11.95 -8.11
C LEU A 88 -0.93 -11.08 -9.08
N ALA A 89 -0.91 -11.45 -10.37
CA ALA A 89 -0.23 -10.65 -11.39
C ALA A 89 -0.81 -9.23 -11.47
N ARG A 90 -2.12 -9.09 -11.45
CA ARG A 90 -2.81 -7.79 -11.42
C ARG A 90 -2.44 -6.97 -10.18
N ALA A 91 -2.34 -7.60 -9.02
CA ALA A 91 -1.91 -6.92 -7.78
C ALA A 91 -0.47 -6.40 -7.92
N HIS A 92 0.46 -7.19 -8.44
CA HIS A 92 1.83 -6.77 -8.68
C HIS A 92 1.93 -5.60 -9.69
N GLU A 93 1.20 -5.66 -10.80
CA GLU A 93 1.12 -4.58 -11.79
C GLU A 93 0.60 -3.28 -11.17
N THR A 94 -0.50 -3.36 -10.42
CA THR A 94 -1.12 -2.21 -9.75
C THR A 94 -0.17 -1.62 -8.69
N ARG A 95 0.51 -2.47 -7.92
CA ARG A 95 1.51 -2.03 -6.94
C ARG A 95 2.68 -1.30 -7.60
N ALA A 96 3.21 -1.84 -8.69
CA ALA A 96 4.29 -1.21 -9.44
C ALA A 96 3.87 0.14 -10.03
N LEU A 97 2.64 0.24 -10.51
CA LEU A 97 2.05 1.47 -11.02
C LEU A 97 1.95 2.54 -9.92
N ILE A 98 1.36 2.21 -8.78
CA ILE A 98 1.23 3.11 -7.63
C ILE A 98 2.62 3.54 -7.13
N HIS A 99 3.59 2.62 -7.07
CA HIS A 99 4.96 2.93 -6.69
C HIS A 99 5.61 3.97 -7.62
N ARG A 100 5.51 3.79 -8.95
CA ARG A 100 6.05 4.75 -9.93
C ARG A 100 5.45 6.14 -9.76
N ALA A 101 4.12 6.22 -9.56
CA ALA A 101 3.43 7.50 -9.37
C ALA A 101 3.93 8.23 -8.10
N PHE A 102 4.09 7.52 -6.97
CA PHE A 102 4.64 8.11 -5.75
C PHE A 102 6.12 8.51 -5.91
N ARG A 103 6.93 7.71 -6.62
CA ARG A 103 8.34 8.05 -6.86
C ARG A 103 8.47 9.33 -7.69
N GLY A 104 7.74 9.44 -8.80
CA GLY A 104 7.73 10.67 -9.61
C GLY A 104 7.35 11.91 -8.81
N SER A 105 6.37 11.77 -7.88
CA SER A 105 5.98 12.88 -6.99
C SER A 105 7.09 13.29 -6.01
N LEU A 106 7.90 12.34 -5.52
CA LEU A 106 9.04 12.62 -4.63
C LEU A 106 10.20 13.31 -5.36
N ASP A 107 10.42 12.96 -6.61
CA ASP A 107 11.49 13.52 -7.44
C ASP A 107 11.12 14.91 -8.01
N GLY A 108 9.93 15.44 -7.65
CA GLY A 108 9.46 16.77 -8.04
C GLY A 108 9.02 16.87 -9.52
N ALA A 109 9.00 15.75 -10.24
CA ALA A 109 8.55 15.67 -11.62
C ALA A 109 7.68 14.43 -11.78
N ALA A 110 6.36 14.65 -11.89
CA ALA A 110 5.45 13.56 -12.21
C ALA A 110 5.82 12.96 -13.57
N ASP A 111 6.07 11.65 -13.62
CA ASP A 111 6.23 10.93 -14.87
C ASP A 111 4.88 10.93 -15.62
N PRO A 112 4.75 11.60 -16.79
CA PRO A 112 3.48 11.66 -17.51
C PRO A 112 2.93 10.28 -17.89
N ALA A 113 3.79 9.31 -18.17
CA ALA A 113 3.38 7.96 -18.49
C ALA A 113 2.82 7.24 -17.24
N ALA A 114 3.47 7.38 -16.08
CA ALA A 114 2.96 6.82 -14.84
C ALA A 114 1.62 7.46 -14.43
N VAL A 115 1.45 8.78 -14.63
CA VAL A 115 0.18 9.46 -14.38
C VAL A 115 -0.92 8.94 -15.30
N ALA A 116 -0.67 8.81 -16.62
CA ALA A 116 -1.64 8.31 -17.57
C ALA A 116 -2.01 6.85 -17.30
N ASP A 117 -1.05 6.01 -16.89
CA ASP A 117 -1.30 4.62 -16.51
C ASP A 117 -2.18 4.54 -15.25
N LEU A 118 -1.88 5.37 -14.24
CA LEU A 118 -2.65 5.45 -13.00
C LEU A 118 -4.09 5.91 -13.27
N ASP A 119 -4.26 6.95 -14.11
CA ASP A 119 -5.57 7.45 -14.49
C ASP A 119 -6.39 6.36 -15.21
N ARG A 120 -5.80 5.66 -16.18
CA ARG A 120 -6.49 4.55 -16.87
C ARG A 120 -6.90 3.41 -15.90
N ALA A 121 -6.04 3.08 -14.94
CA ALA A 121 -6.36 2.06 -13.93
C ALA A 121 -7.48 2.53 -13.00
N LEU A 122 -7.44 3.80 -12.57
CA LEU A 122 -8.45 4.42 -11.73
C LEU A 122 -9.81 4.48 -12.44
N GLN A 123 -9.86 4.90 -13.70
CA GLN A 123 -11.09 4.96 -14.47
C GLN A 123 -11.74 3.56 -14.63
N ARG A 124 -10.94 2.52 -14.91
CA ARG A 124 -11.45 1.15 -14.95
C ARG A 124 -12.02 0.69 -13.62
N ALA A 125 -11.36 1.04 -12.51
CA ALA A 125 -11.86 0.72 -11.18
C ALA A 125 -13.17 1.47 -10.89
N LEU A 126 -13.21 2.79 -11.15
CA LEU A 126 -14.39 3.63 -10.91
C LEU A 126 -15.60 3.20 -11.75
N ALA A 127 -15.41 2.70 -12.97
CA ALA A 127 -16.48 2.16 -13.81
C ALA A 127 -17.21 0.96 -13.18
N ARG A 128 -16.60 0.32 -12.17
CA ARG A 128 -17.18 -0.80 -11.42
C ARG A 128 -17.66 -0.40 -10.02
N ARG A 129 -17.71 0.89 -9.74
CA ARG A 129 -18.15 1.42 -8.45
C ARG A 129 -19.48 2.13 -8.62
N HIS A 130 -20.48 1.73 -7.87
CA HIS A 130 -21.83 2.31 -7.92
C HIS A 130 -22.43 2.44 -6.55
N LEU A 131 -23.49 3.22 -6.44
CA LEU A 131 -24.23 3.38 -5.21
C LEU A 131 -25.23 2.22 -5.07
N ALA A 132 -25.31 1.65 -3.89
CA ALA A 132 -26.29 0.64 -3.51
C ALA A 132 -27.02 1.06 -2.23
N ASP A 133 -28.28 0.68 -2.13
CA ASP A 133 -29.03 0.80 -0.87
C ASP A 133 -28.57 -0.29 0.11
N ALA A 134 -28.24 0.12 1.31
CA ALA A 134 -27.82 -0.73 2.40
C ALA A 134 -28.77 -0.54 3.61
N GLY A 135 -30.07 -0.82 3.43
CA GLY A 135 -31.06 -0.75 4.49
C GLY A 135 -31.44 0.68 4.87
N GLY A 136 -31.67 1.54 3.88
CA GLY A 136 -32.11 2.94 4.07
C GLY A 136 -30.95 3.94 4.11
N SER A 137 -29.72 3.50 3.88
CA SER A 137 -28.55 4.36 3.63
C SER A 137 -27.86 4.00 2.34
N LEU A 138 -27.29 4.98 1.63
CA LEU A 138 -26.53 4.71 0.42
C LEU A 138 -25.08 4.38 0.78
N ARG A 139 -24.58 3.30 0.17
CA ARG A 139 -23.17 2.90 0.28
C ARG A 139 -22.55 2.70 -1.09
N TRP A 140 -21.26 2.93 -1.18
CA TRP A 140 -20.49 2.55 -2.34
C TRP A 140 -20.36 1.03 -2.39
N HIS A 141 -20.67 0.47 -3.53
CA HIS A 141 -20.53 -0.94 -3.82
C HIS A 141 -19.60 -1.14 -5.02
N TRP A 142 -18.79 -2.19 -4.98
CA TRP A 142 -17.95 -2.61 -6.09
C TRP A 142 -18.60 -3.80 -6.80
N GLU A 143 -18.79 -3.70 -8.10
CA GLU A 143 -19.17 -4.85 -8.90
C GLU A 143 -18.04 -5.88 -8.87
N PRO A 144 -18.30 -7.11 -8.39
CA PRO A 144 -17.26 -8.12 -8.25
C PRO A 144 -16.59 -8.45 -9.58
N ALA A 145 -15.26 -8.43 -9.59
CA ALA A 145 -14.43 -8.83 -10.71
C ALA A 145 -13.21 -9.57 -10.17
N GLU A 146 -13.38 -10.85 -9.92
CA GLU A 146 -12.43 -11.66 -9.14
C GLU A 146 -11.01 -11.65 -9.69
N ARG A 147 -10.85 -11.71 -11.03
CA ARG A 147 -9.52 -11.67 -11.67
C ARG A 147 -8.87 -10.29 -11.61
N GLU A 148 -9.67 -9.23 -11.51
CA GLU A 148 -9.20 -7.85 -11.47
C GLU A 148 -9.03 -7.35 -10.04
N LEU A 149 -9.59 -8.06 -9.05
CA LEU A 149 -9.56 -7.68 -7.62
C LEU A 149 -10.05 -6.24 -7.39
N VAL A 150 -11.07 -5.80 -8.13
CA VAL A 150 -11.51 -4.40 -8.10
C VAL A 150 -11.94 -3.94 -6.70
N GLU A 151 -12.50 -4.86 -5.91
CA GLU A 151 -12.94 -4.61 -4.52
C GLU A 151 -11.75 -4.39 -3.56
N ILE A 152 -10.54 -4.78 -3.97
CA ILE A 152 -9.29 -4.59 -3.23
C ILE A 152 -8.47 -3.47 -3.87
N LEU A 153 -8.19 -3.56 -5.17
CA LEU A 153 -7.30 -2.64 -5.87
C LEU A 153 -7.95 -1.29 -6.13
N GLY A 154 -9.28 -1.25 -6.31
CA GLY A 154 -10.03 0.01 -6.48
C GLY A 154 -9.84 0.98 -5.31
N PRO A 155 -10.09 0.59 -4.06
CA PRO A 155 -9.80 1.42 -2.89
C PRO A 155 -8.35 1.88 -2.82
N LEU A 156 -7.38 1.03 -3.15
CA LEU A 156 -5.95 1.38 -3.15
C LEU A 156 -5.60 2.40 -4.23
N LEU A 157 -6.16 2.26 -5.43
CA LEU A 157 -6.00 3.22 -6.54
C LEU A 157 -6.60 4.58 -6.19
N ILE A 158 -7.82 4.60 -5.63
CA ILE A 158 -8.47 5.84 -5.20
C ILE A 158 -7.63 6.51 -4.11
N GLY A 159 -7.23 5.75 -3.07
CA GLY A 159 -6.43 6.29 -1.99
C GLY A 159 -5.07 6.83 -2.46
N ALA A 160 -4.42 6.18 -3.42
CA ALA A 160 -3.19 6.67 -4.03
C ALA A 160 -3.42 7.99 -4.78
N ALA A 161 -4.46 8.07 -5.60
CA ALA A 161 -4.82 9.28 -6.34
C ALA A 161 -5.17 10.45 -5.40
N GLU A 162 -5.96 10.20 -4.35
CA GLU A 162 -6.30 11.19 -3.34
C GLU A 162 -5.08 11.73 -2.60
N LEU A 163 -4.12 10.87 -2.27
CA LEU A 163 -2.88 11.29 -1.62
C LEU A 163 -2.05 12.15 -2.55
N LEU A 164 -1.88 11.72 -3.81
CA LEU A 164 -1.08 12.44 -4.82
C LEU A 164 -1.67 13.78 -5.23
N THR A 165 -2.98 13.94 -5.14
CA THR A 165 -3.68 15.21 -5.48
C THR A 165 -3.78 16.19 -4.31
N ARG A 166 -3.23 15.85 -3.13
CA ARG A 166 -3.21 16.73 -1.93
C ARG A 166 -1.79 17.20 -1.65
N PRO A 167 -1.41 18.43 -2.00
CA PRO A 167 -0.04 18.92 -1.81
C PRO A 167 0.47 18.80 -0.37
N GLY A 168 -0.39 19.02 0.63
CA GLY A 168 -0.04 18.84 2.04
C GLY A 168 0.30 17.41 2.43
N GLU A 169 -0.34 16.41 1.83
CA GLU A 169 -0.03 15.00 2.05
C GLU A 169 1.26 14.59 1.30
N VAL A 170 1.41 15.04 0.05
CA VAL A 170 2.63 14.82 -0.74
C VAL A 170 3.85 15.40 -0.02
N ALA A 171 3.71 16.57 0.60
CA ALA A 171 4.79 17.18 1.38
C ALA A 171 5.25 16.34 2.59
N LEU A 172 4.44 15.39 3.06
CA LEU A 172 4.81 14.44 4.13
C LEU A 172 5.44 13.15 3.61
N LEU A 173 5.38 12.89 2.30
CA LEU A 173 5.88 11.65 1.72
C LEU A 173 7.41 11.58 1.82
N ARG A 174 7.93 10.45 2.28
CA ARG A 174 9.37 10.19 2.47
C ARG A 174 9.74 8.79 1.99
N VAL A 175 11.03 8.63 1.68
CA VAL A 175 11.67 7.33 1.47
C VAL A 175 12.46 6.96 2.72
N CYS A 176 12.43 5.70 3.11
CA CYS A 176 13.23 5.20 4.23
C CYS A 176 14.73 5.38 3.94
N ALA A 177 15.45 6.02 4.87
CA ALA A 177 16.88 6.29 4.76
C ALA A 177 17.77 5.05 5.04
N ALA A 178 17.18 3.89 5.36
CA ALA A 178 17.95 2.66 5.56
C ALA A 178 18.38 2.07 4.19
N PRO A 179 19.66 1.69 4.02
CA PRO A 179 20.11 1.04 2.79
C PRO A 179 19.27 -0.19 2.44
N ALA A 180 18.96 -0.37 1.17
CA ALA A 180 18.21 -1.49 0.61
C ALA A 180 16.80 -1.69 1.23
N CYS A 181 16.17 -0.63 1.76
CA CYS A 181 14.79 -0.67 2.22
C CYS A 181 13.81 -0.14 1.16
N GLY A 182 14.01 1.08 0.66
CA GLY A 182 13.21 1.71 -0.39
C GLY A 182 11.73 2.00 -0.02
N TRP A 183 11.30 1.68 1.19
CA TRP A 183 9.91 1.86 1.62
C TRP A 183 9.50 3.33 1.66
N LEU A 184 8.27 3.59 1.23
CA LEU A 184 7.63 4.89 1.28
C LEU A 184 6.78 5.02 2.55
N TYR A 185 6.74 6.22 3.14
CA TYR A 185 5.89 6.49 4.30
C TYR A 185 5.54 7.98 4.41
N LEU A 186 4.48 8.29 5.16
CA LEU A 186 4.14 9.67 5.52
C LEU A 186 4.81 10.04 6.85
N ASP A 187 5.60 11.11 6.84
CA ASP A 187 6.17 11.65 8.07
C ASP A 187 5.18 12.55 8.79
N ARG A 188 4.35 11.93 9.64
CA ARG A 188 3.42 12.64 10.53
C ARG A 188 4.01 12.83 11.94
N SER A 189 5.33 12.75 12.08
CA SER A 189 5.98 13.02 13.37
C SER A 189 5.88 14.51 13.70
N ARG A 190 5.87 14.83 15.01
CA ARG A 190 5.66 16.20 15.52
C ARG A 190 6.61 17.24 14.93
N ASN A 191 7.85 16.85 14.62
CA ASN A 191 8.89 17.72 14.10
C ASN A 191 9.30 17.44 12.64
N GLY A 192 8.62 16.51 11.93
CA GLY A 192 8.91 16.17 10.55
C GLY A 192 10.30 15.58 10.30
N LEU A 193 10.91 14.96 11.30
CA LEU A 193 12.30 14.46 11.25
C LEU A 193 12.42 12.93 11.22
N ARG A 194 11.34 12.20 10.95
CA ARG A 194 11.37 10.75 10.82
C ARG A 194 12.22 10.36 9.59
N ARG A 195 13.24 9.55 9.81
CA ARG A 195 14.21 9.12 8.78
C ARG A 195 13.99 7.70 8.30
N TRP A 196 13.29 6.86 9.06
CA TRP A 196 13.08 5.45 8.79
C TRP A 196 11.60 5.10 8.75
N CYS A 197 11.23 4.16 7.90
CA CYS A 197 9.86 3.66 7.83
C CYS A 197 9.38 3.09 9.16
N GLU A 198 10.30 2.55 9.97
CA GLU A 198 10.04 2.14 11.34
C GLU A 198 11.33 2.18 12.18
N MET A 199 11.22 2.71 13.41
CA MET A 199 12.37 2.81 14.31
C MET A 199 12.83 1.45 14.85
N ARG A 200 11.90 0.52 15.09
CA ARG A 200 12.19 -0.80 15.65
C ARG A 200 12.98 -1.70 14.71
N THR A 201 12.81 -1.53 13.41
CA THR A 201 13.45 -2.33 12.36
C THR A 201 14.59 -1.54 11.71
N CYS A 202 14.30 -0.66 10.76
CA CYS A 202 15.29 0.08 10.01
C CYS A 202 16.15 1.01 10.88
N GLY A 203 15.52 1.72 11.83
CA GLY A 203 16.25 2.60 12.75
C GLY A 203 17.22 1.85 13.66
N SER A 204 16.79 0.72 14.23
CA SER A 204 17.62 -0.12 15.09
C SER A 204 18.78 -0.77 14.34
N ARG A 205 18.52 -1.30 13.13
CA ARG A 205 19.57 -1.85 12.24
C ARG A 205 20.65 -0.80 11.92
N GLU A 206 20.23 0.41 11.59
CA GLU A 206 21.16 1.48 11.26
C GLU A 206 21.97 1.94 12.47
N LYS A 207 21.37 2.03 13.65
CA LYS A 207 22.07 2.32 14.92
C LYS A 207 23.14 1.27 15.21
N SER A 208 22.81 -0.02 15.09
CA SER A 208 23.74 -1.12 15.31
C SER A 208 24.90 -1.09 14.30
N ARG A 209 24.62 -0.83 13.02
CA ARG A 209 25.62 -0.71 11.96
C ARG A 209 26.63 0.41 12.27
N ARG A 210 26.14 1.59 12.67
CA ARG A 210 27.01 2.72 13.06
C ARG A 210 27.86 2.42 14.27
N GLN A 211 27.29 1.76 15.27
CA GLN A 211 28.04 1.37 16.47
C GLN A 211 29.16 0.38 16.13
N TYR A 212 28.88 -0.61 15.27
CA TYR A 212 29.88 -1.57 14.81
C TYR A 212 31.00 -0.90 14.00
N ALA A 213 30.67 0.01 13.08
CA ALA A 213 31.66 0.76 12.31
C ALA A 213 32.58 1.60 13.21
N ARG A 214 32.04 2.29 14.21
CA ARG A 214 32.84 3.06 15.18
C ARG A 214 33.80 2.17 15.97
N ARG A 215 33.35 0.97 16.41
CA ARG A 215 34.21 0.03 17.14
C ARG A 215 35.38 -0.50 16.27
N ARG A 216 35.17 -0.65 14.96
CA ARG A 216 36.24 -1.07 14.05
C ARG A 216 37.24 0.04 13.73
N ALA A 217 36.77 1.28 13.61
CA ALA A 217 37.63 2.44 13.35
C ALA A 217 38.47 2.89 14.56
N GLY A 218 38.10 2.48 15.76
CA GLY A 218 38.85 2.79 16.99
C GLY A 218 39.79 1.65 17.46
N ARG A 219 40.01 0.63 16.63
CA ARG A 219 41.02 -0.42 16.79
C ARG A 219 42.10 -0.26 15.74
#